data_f21fa454dfebe1a1059e760a74dae9bc
#
_entry.id   f21fa454dfebe1a1059e760a74dae9bc
#
_cell.length_a   1.000
_cell.length_b   1.000
_cell.length_c   1.000
_cell.angle_alpha   90.00
_cell.angle_beta   90.00
_cell.angle_gamma   90.00
#
_symmetry.space_group_name_H-M   'P 1'
#
loop_
_entity.id
_entity.type
_entity.pdbx_description
1 polymer ?
#
loop_
_entity_poly.entity_id
_entity_poly.type
_entity_poly.pdbx_seq_one_letter_code
_entity_poly.pdbx_strand_id
1 'polypeptide(L)'
;MSAFSRRSLLRAAAAGALAIPVGGLFPAARRALAAPSGGARRVIFFYFPDGVAGPAADGSPSLWHLQGPERGFSLNEQLQGLGTFKEDCVFLNGLSSGPTDTGSHPGGAKKILTAVDGGNGESIDQYLARTAGAGTLFRHVYLGAMANHNNASGDKHISYPSAGTSATPEDSPMKSFERLFGKTNPSGGGGGGGGSQDTLAASVIDTTMKDLEELQGQLGSVERKKLNLHVEALREVERRVKGIPGMMPPPKATCSDPRIDTSGLTDAVLYDPGNFPKILRAQLDLMVQAMACGLTKVGVVQASHHTSELIMSRFPATEMYDPKFDMRSHQASHYGPSQDRGKREFRDYFSQRRWWVLQFAYLLDQLKQRPEGDGTMLDYSLVVLCSEICDGNTHSHDNLPFIVGGRAGGAVTTGRLLNYGYKRHGDLLVSVARAMKQDLWRFGDSSSGPLSGFLSSGF
;
A
#
# COMPACT_ATOMS: atom_id res chain seq x y z
N MET A 1 -55.43 41.58 9.33
CA MET A 1 -54.12 41.10 8.80
C MET A 1 -53.06 41.43 9.82
N SER A 2 -52.75 40.50 10.74
CA SER A 2 -51.74 40.71 11.78
C SER A 2 -50.43 40.06 11.33
N ALA A 3 -49.37 40.88 11.28
CA ALA A 3 -48.05 40.48 10.87
C ALA A 3 -47.43 39.60 11.94
N PHE A 4 -47.03 38.39 11.57
CA PHE A 4 -46.24 37.50 12.40
C PHE A 4 -44.79 38.04 12.51
N SER A 5 -44.39 38.35 13.73
CA SER A 5 -43.05 38.85 14.03
C SER A 5 -42.01 37.71 14.02
N ARG A 6 -40.79 38.02 13.53
CA ARG A 6 -39.65 37.07 13.52
C ARG A 6 -39.32 36.45 14.89
N ARG A 7 -39.76 37.08 16.00
CA ARG A 7 -39.60 36.55 17.36
C ARG A 7 -40.55 35.41 17.70
N SER A 8 -41.73 35.33 17.07
CA SER A 8 -42.68 34.22 17.25
C SER A 8 -42.24 32.95 16.54
N LEU A 9 -41.52 33.07 15.42
CA LEU A 9 -40.95 31.92 14.69
C LEU A 9 -39.80 31.25 15.50
N LEU A 10 -38.97 32.03 16.19
CA LEU A 10 -37.86 31.52 17.01
C LEU A 10 -38.35 30.86 18.32
N ARG A 11 -39.52 31.25 18.85
CA ARG A 11 -40.09 30.59 20.04
C ARG A 11 -40.83 29.29 19.72
N ALA A 12 -41.34 29.11 18.51
CA ALA A 12 -41.92 27.83 18.08
C ALA A 12 -40.89 26.76 17.80
N ALA A 13 -39.65 27.14 17.45
CA ALA A 13 -38.54 26.21 17.24
C ALA A 13 -37.91 25.69 18.55
N ALA A 14 -38.16 26.36 19.71
CA ALA A 14 -37.57 25.99 20.99
C ALA A 14 -38.43 25.05 21.86
N ALA A 15 -39.69 24.78 21.48
CA ALA A 15 -40.62 23.99 22.28
C ALA A 15 -40.95 22.60 21.73
N GLY A 16 -40.25 22.16 20.68
CA GLY A 16 -40.45 20.87 20.02
C GLY A 16 -39.25 19.91 20.10
N ALA A 17 -38.39 20.02 21.10
CA ALA A 17 -37.31 19.05 21.30
C ALA A 17 -37.86 17.76 21.92
N LEU A 18 -38.55 16.95 21.14
CA LEU A 18 -38.63 15.51 21.41
C LEU A 18 -37.24 14.92 21.21
N ALA A 19 -36.61 14.60 22.33
CA ALA A 19 -35.34 13.83 22.35
C ALA A 19 -35.60 12.44 21.79
N ILE A 20 -35.43 12.27 20.47
CA ILE A 20 -35.25 10.99 19.83
C ILE A 20 -33.78 10.65 20.08
N PRO A 21 -33.43 9.49 20.63
CA PRO A 21 -32.04 9.08 20.77
C PRO A 21 -31.48 8.78 19.36
N VAL A 22 -30.85 9.77 18.73
CA VAL A 22 -30.21 9.66 17.41
C VAL A 22 -28.78 9.07 17.58
N GLY A 23 -28.63 8.07 18.43
CA GLY A 23 -27.35 7.41 18.70
C GLY A 23 -27.08 6.17 17.82
N GLY A 24 -28.01 5.72 16.99
CA GLY A 24 -27.85 4.39 16.36
C GLY A 24 -28.14 4.25 14.88
N LEU A 25 -28.57 5.29 14.16
CA LEU A 25 -29.15 5.04 12.84
C LEU A 25 -28.46 5.68 11.61
N PHE A 26 -27.36 6.44 11.72
CA PHE A 26 -26.81 7.11 10.55
C PHE A 26 -25.28 7.21 10.42
N PRO A 27 -24.50 6.12 10.47
CA PRO A 27 -23.15 6.18 9.91
C PRO A 27 -23.19 6.32 8.37
N ALA A 28 -24.19 5.72 7.71
CA ALA A 28 -24.32 5.74 6.26
C ALA A 28 -24.82 7.09 5.69
N ALA A 29 -25.70 7.79 6.40
CA ALA A 29 -26.22 9.07 5.93
C ALA A 29 -25.21 10.22 6.05
N ARG A 30 -24.30 10.21 7.04
CA ARG A 30 -23.18 11.16 7.11
C ARG A 30 -22.18 10.98 5.99
N ARG A 31 -22.00 9.73 5.50
CA ARG A 31 -21.12 9.42 4.36
C ARG A 31 -21.65 9.96 3.03
N ALA A 32 -22.96 10.12 2.87
CA ALA A 32 -23.56 10.60 1.63
C ALA A 32 -23.55 12.14 1.46
N LEU A 33 -23.32 12.88 2.53
CA LEU A 33 -23.40 14.35 2.53
C LEU A 33 -22.05 15.07 2.43
N ALA A 34 -20.93 14.35 2.52
CA ALA A 34 -19.63 14.93 2.27
C ALA A 34 -19.43 15.08 0.76
N ALA A 35 -19.60 16.28 0.24
CA ALA A 35 -19.25 16.59 -1.14
C ALA A 35 -17.77 16.22 -1.42
N PRO A 36 -17.44 15.67 -2.60
CA PRO A 36 -16.07 15.31 -2.94
C PRO A 36 -15.22 16.58 -3.02
N SER A 37 -14.48 16.87 -1.98
CA SER A 37 -13.74 18.14 -1.89
C SER A 37 -12.26 18.02 -2.18
N GLY A 38 -11.71 16.80 -2.53
CA GLY A 38 -10.30 16.87 -2.50
C GLY A 38 -9.41 15.88 -3.19
N GLY A 39 -9.80 14.73 -3.62
CA GLY A 39 -8.88 13.68 -4.10
C GLY A 39 -8.08 13.01 -2.96
N ALA A 40 -7.35 11.96 -3.26
CA ALA A 40 -6.54 11.24 -2.29
C ALA A 40 -5.39 12.10 -1.77
N ARG A 41 -5.20 12.08 -0.46
CA ARG A 41 -4.06 12.73 0.20
C ARG A 41 -2.83 11.82 0.21
N ARG A 42 -3.05 10.50 0.11
CA ARG A 42 -2.01 9.45 0.15
C ARG A 42 -2.44 8.19 -0.57
N VAL A 43 -1.45 7.40 -0.96
CA VAL A 43 -1.63 6.07 -1.53
C VAL A 43 -0.68 5.07 -0.89
N ILE A 44 -1.19 3.86 -0.63
CA ILE A 44 -0.40 2.70 -0.20
C ILE A 44 -0.66 1.58 -1.19
N PHE A 45 0.40 1.01 -1.76
CA PHE A 45 0.36 -0.25 -2.49
C PHE A 45 0.76 -1.35 -1.54
N PHE A 46 -0.14 -2.32 -1.31
CA PHE A 46 0.11 -3.48 -0.49
C PHE A 46 0.14 -4.72 -1.37
N TYR A 47 1.33 -5.26 -1.53
CA TYR A 47 1.59 -6.43 -2.36
C TYR A 47 1.69 -7.70 -1.49
N PHE A 48 1.08 -8.79 -1.95
CA PHE A 48 1.26 -10.14 -1.44
C PHE A 48 1.56 -11.10 -2.59
N PRO A 49 2.36 -12.18 -2.35
CA PRO A 49 2.85 -13.06 -3.43
C PRO A 49 1.88 -14.17 -3.81
N ASP A 50 2.21 -14.82 -4.92
CA ASP A 50 1.69 -16.11 -5.38
C ASP A 50 0.20 -16.11 -5.77
N GLY A 51 -0.39 -14.96 -6.11
CA GLY A 51 -1.77 -14.88 -6.60
C GLY A 51 -2.83 -15.34 -5.62
N VAL A 52 -3.97 -15.81 -6.15
CA VAL A 52 -5.13 -16.27 -5.38
C VAL A 52 -5.67 -17.57 -5.98
N ALA A 53 -6.67 -18.23 -5.33
CA ALA A 53 -7.34 -19.38 -5.93
C ALA A 53 -8.29 -18.88 -7.03
N GLY A 54 -7.75 -18.82 -8.25
CA GLY A 54 -8.46 -18.49 -9.47
C GLY A 54 -9.43 -19.60 -9.92
N PRO A 55 -9.99 -19.50 -11.14
CA PRO A 55 -10.77 -20.59 -11.71
C PRO A 55 -9.89 -21.83 -11.90
N ALA A 56 -10.36 -22.99 -11.46
CA ALA A 56 -9.62 -24.23 -11.59
C ALA A 56 -9.90 -24.98 -12.92
N ALA A 57 -8.97 -25.86 -13.30
CA ALA A 57 -9.08 -26.61 -14.56
C ALA A 57 -10.27 -27.57 -14.58
N ASP A 58 -10.77 -27.99 -13.43
CA ASP A 58 -11.98 -28.82 -13.27
C ASP A 58 -13.30 -28.04 -13.43
N GLY A 59 -13.22 -26.73 -13.75
CA GLY A 59 -14.38 -25.85 -13.87
C GLY A 59 -14.85 -25.20 -12.58
N SER A 60 -14.19 -25.44 -11.45
CA SER A 60 -14.50 -24.76 -10.19
C SER A 60 -14.27 -23.25 -10.33
N PRO A 61 -15.22 -22.42 -9.86
CA PRO A 61 -15.10 -20.95 -9.97
C PRO A 61 -14.00 -20.42 -9.07
N SER A 62 -13.51 -19.21 -9.37
CA SER A 62 -12.58 -18.51 -8.49
C SER A 62 -13.16 -18.34 -7.09
N LEU A 63 -12.35 -18.61 -6.07
CA LEU A 63 -12.69 -18.36 -4.66
C LEU A 63 -12.39 -16.94 -4.22
N TRP A 64 -11.79 -16.15 -5.07
CA TRP A 64 -11.43 -14.73 -4.82
C TRP A 64 -12.34 -13.77 -5.58
N HIS A 65 -12.47 -13.95 -6.92
CA HIS A 65 -13.20 -13.01 -7.76
C HIS A 65 -14.71 -13.13 -7.51
N LEU A 66 -15.29 -11.99 -7.13
CA LEU A 66 -16.70 -11.93 -6.72
C LEU A 66 -17.64 -12.00 -7.91
N GLN A 67 -18.84 -12.49 -7.66
CA GLN A 67 -19.95 -12.54 -8.61
C GLN A 67 -21.12 -11.71 -8.08
N GLY A 68 -21.92 -11.18 -8.99
CA GLY A 68 -23.12 -10.44 -8.63
C GLY A 68 -23.19 -9.02 -9.21
N PRO A 69 -24.20 -8.25 -8.78
CA PRO A 69 -24.38 -6.87 -9.23
C PRO A 69 -23.30 -5.95 -8.65
N GLU A 70 -23.11 -4.79 -9.26
CA GLU A 70 -22.15 -3.77 -8.81
C GLU A 70 -22.33 -3.42 -7.32
N ARG A 71 -23.56 -3.40 -6.83
CA ARG A 71 -23.91 -3.20 -5.42
C ARG A 71 -24.75 -4.36 -4.92
N GLY A 72 -24.64 -4.67 -3.63
CA GLY A 72 -25.39 -5.77 -3.04
C GLY A 72 -24.80 -7.16 -3.30
N PHE A 73 -23.59 -7.25 -3.86
CA PHE A 73 -22.84 -8.52 -3.97
C PHE A 73 -22.47 -9.09 -2.60
N SER A 74 -22.22 -10.39 -2.55
CA SER A 74 -21.73 -11.07 -1.35
C SER A 74 -20.24 -11.33 -1.44
N LEU A 75 -19.55 -11.25 -0.30
CA LEU A 75 -18.16 -11.69 -0.20
C LEU A 75 -18.10 -13.20 -0.22
N ASN A 76 -17.18 -13.76 -0.99
CA ASN A 76 -16.88 -15.17 -0.94
C ASN A 76 -16.02 -15.54 0.30
N GLU A 77 -15.73 -16.81 0.49
CA GLU A 77 -15.09 -17.30 1.71
C GLU A 77 -13.67 -16.74 1.90
N GLN A 78 -12.88 -16.55 0.84
CA GLN A 78 -11.54 -15.99 0.97
C GLN A 78 -11.56 -14.52 1.41
N LEU A 79 -12.60 -13.77 1.05
CA LEU A 79 -12.72 -12.36 1.33
C LEU A 79 -13.55 -12.01 2.58
N GLN A 80 -14.02 -12.99 3.33
CA GLN A 80 -14.86 -12.77 4.53
C GLN A 80 -14.18 -11.84 5.55
N GLY A 81 -12.84 -11.87 5.63
CA GLY A 81 -12.07 -10.94 6.48
C GLY A 81 -12.29 -9.45 6.19
N LEU A 82 -12.86 -9.10 5.03
CA LEU A 82 -13.23 -7.73 4.65
C LEU A 82 -14.69 -7.39 4.96
N GLY A 83 -15.44 -8.24 5.66
CA GLY A 83 -16.87 -8.01 5.91
C GLY A 83 -17.19 -6.63 6.47
N THR A 84 -16.42 -6.16 7.45
CA THR A 84 -16.57 -4.83 8.08
C THR A 84 -16.08 -3.68 7.20
N PHE A 85 -15.29 -3.97 6.16
CA PHE A 85 -14.71 -3.00 5.23
C PHE A 85 -15.30 -3.09 3.83
N LYS A 86 -16.30 -3.94 3.60
CA LYS A 86 -16.93 -4.12 2.29
C LYS A 86 -17.36 -2.78 1.68
N GLU A 87 -17.99 -1.94 2.50
CA GLU A 87 -18.46 -0.61 2.08
C GLU A 87 -17.33 0.43 1.93
N ASP A 88 -16.12 0.12 2.38
CA ASP A 88 -14.95 0.97 2.24
C ASP A 88 -14.06 0.54 1.06
N CYS A 89 -14.43 -0.53 0.33
CA CYS A 89 -13.64 -1.12 -0.75
C CYS A 89 -14.33 -1.06 -2.11
N VAL A 90 -13.51 -1.07 -3.16
CA VAL A 90 -13.90 -1.41 -4.54
C VAL A 90 -13.23 -2.71 -4.90
N PHE A 91 -14.01 -3.71 -5.29
CA PHE A 91 -13.54 -5.01 -5.76
C PHE A 91 -13.49 -4.97 -7.28
N LEU A 92 -12.36 -5.42 -7.85
CA LEU A 92 -12.10 -5.27 -9.28
C LEU A 92 -11.94 -6.64 -9.94
N ASN A 93 -12.73 -6.91 -10.97
CA ASN A 93 -12.58 -8.09 -11.81
C ASN A 93 -12.19 -7.67 -13.24
N GLY A 94 -11.50 -8.55 -13.95
CA GLY A 94 -11.19 -8.40 -15.36
C GLY A 94 -10.03 -7.45 -15.66
N LEU A 95 -9.14 -7.21 -14.68
CA LEU A 95 -7.89 -6.48 -14.90
C LEU A 95 -6.76 -7.45 -15.23
N SER A 96 -6.04 -7.21 -16.33
CA SER A 96 -4.98 -8.07 -16.84
C SER A 96 -3.69 -7.30 -17.00
N SER A 97 -2.54 -7.93 -16.70
CA SER A 97 -1.25 -7.38 -17.13
C SER A 97 -0.98 -7.63 -18.62
N GLY A 98 -1.75 -8.51 -19.25
CA GLY A 98 -1.49 -9.00 -20.60
C GLY A 98 -0.25 -9.87 -20.67
N PRO A 99 0.28 -10.15 -21.87
CA PRO A 99 1.50 -10.91 -22.04
C PRO A 99 2.65 -10.31 -21.22
N THR A 100 3.47 -11.16 -20.65
CA THR A 100 4.68 -10.78 -19.91
C THR A 100 5.88 -11.51 -20.48
N ASP A 101 7.06 -10.92 -20.35
CA ASP A 101 8.32 -11.43 -20.91
C ASP A 101 8.67 -12.84 -20.42
N THR A 102 8.38 -13.17 -19.15
CA THR A 102 8.65 -14.48 -18.57
C THR A 102 7.43 -15.38 -18.45
N GLY A 103 6.22 -14.86 -18.68
CA GLY A 103 4.96 -15.59 -18.56
C GLY A 103 4.69 -16.22 -17.19
N SER A 104 5.32 -15.73 -16.13
CA SER A 104 5.23 -16.29 -14.78
C SER A 104 5.36 -15.21 -13.69
N HIS A 105 5.57 -15.61 -12.44
CA HIS A 105 5.72 -14.71 -11.29
C HIS A 105 6.71 -13.55 -11.53
N PRO A 106 7.96 -13.76 -12.03
CA PRO A 106 8.87 -12.65 -12.26
C PRO A 106 8.35 -11.62 -13.26
N GLY A 107 7.71 -12.06 -14.33
CA GLY A 107 7.13 -11.17 -15.33
C GLY A 107 6.00 -10.31 -14.75
N GLY A 108 5.11 -10.94 -13.99
CA GLY A 108 4.04 -10.25 -13.29
C GLY A 108 4.55 -9.25 -12.25
N ALA A 109 5.51 -9.65 -11.42
CA ALA A 109 6.09 -8.79 -10.37
C ALA A 109 6.75 -7.53 -10.95
N LYS A 110 7.55 -7.66 -12.01
CA LYS A 110 8.15 -6.52 -12.71
C LYS A 110 7.10 -5.58 -13.31
N LYS A 111 5.95 -6.12 -13.70
CA LYS A 111 4.90 -5.39 -14.43
C LYS A 111 3.82 -4.81 -13.53
N ILE A 112 3.62 -5.32 -12.32
CA ILE A 112 2.47 -4.97 -11.47
C ILE A 112 2.34 -3.48 -11.17
N LEU A 113 3.44 -2.78 -10.95
CA LEU A 113 3.44 -1.32 -10.73
C LEU A 113 4.04 -0.51 -11.88
N THR A 114 4.75 -1.14 -12.82
CA THR A 114 5.30 -0.45 -14.01
C THR A 114 4.31 -0.43 -15.18
N ALA A 115 3.43 -1.43 -15.27
CA ALA A 115 2.62 -1.73 -16.47
C ALA A 115 3.46 -1.87 -17.75
N VAL A 116 4.77 -2.20 -17.62
CA VAL A 116 5.72 -2.37 -18.73
C VAL A 116 6.40 -3.73 -18.58
N ASP A 117 6.58 -4.45 -19.68
CA ASP A 117 7.28 -5.73 -19.68
C ASP A 117 8.73 -5.58 -19.19
N GLY A 118 9.21 -6.61 -18.49
CA GLY A 118 10.57 -6.66 -17.96
C GLY A 118 10.89 -5.62 -16.89
N GLY A 119 9.90 -4.83 -16.42
CA GLY A 119 10.15 -3.68 -15.55
C GLY A 119 10.91 -2.57 -16.28
N ASN A 120 10.76 -2.47 -17.62
CA ASN A 120 11.50 -1.52 -18.44
C ASN A 120 10.89 -0.09 -18.44
N GLY A 121 10.20 0.27 -17.36
CA GLY A 121 9.61 1.58 -17.12
C GLY A 121 9.68 2.00 -15.66
N GLU A 122 9.42 3.28 -15.41
CA GLU A 122 9.19 3.79 -14.05
C GLU A 122 7.89 3.19 -13.49
N SER A 123 7.87 2.78 -12.23
CA SER A 123 6.65 2.32 -11.59
C SER A 123 5.77 3.48 -11.10
N ILE A 124 4.46 3.23 -10.97
CA ILE A 124 3.48 4.28 -10.63
C ILE A 124 3.73 4.91 -9.25
N ASP A 125 4.22 4.15 -8.29
CA ASP A 125 4.61 4.64 -6.98
C ASP A 125 5.78 5.63 -7.07
N GLN A 126 6.76 5.39 -7.94
CA GLN A 126 7.88 6.30 -8.20
C GLN A 126 7.44 7.56 -8.97
N TYR A 127 6.55 7.40 -9.96
CA TYR A 127 5.90 8.54 -10.61
C TYR A 127 5.18 9.42 -9.58
N LEU A 128 4.38 8.84 -8.70
CA LEU A 128 3.66 9.56 -7.65
C LEU A 128 4.61 10.15 -6.60
N ALA A 129 5.72 9.49 -6.30
CA ALA A 129 6.75 10.01 -5.39
C ALA A 129 7.32 11.35 -5.88
N ARG A 130 7.67 11.45 -7.18
CA ARG A 130 8.22 12.68 -7.76
C ARG A 130 7.18 13.75 -8.07
N THR A 131 5.90 13.41 -8.08
CA THR A 131 4.79 14.36 -8.32
C THR A 131 4.03 14.66 -7.03
N ALA A 132 3.09 13.84 -6.61
CA ALA A 132 2.29 14.05 -5.40
C ALA A 132 3.13 14.07 -4.11
N GLY A 133 4.22 13.30 -4.07
CA GLY A 133 5.16 13.20 -2.94
C GLY A 133 6.23 14.29 -2.89
N ALA A 134 6.37 15.13 -3.93
CA ALA A 134 7.49 16.09 -4.07
C ALA A 134 7.69 17.03 -2.86
N GLY A 135 6.62 17.37 -2.15
CA GLY A 135 6.65 18.26 -0.98
C GLY A 135 6.76 17.56 0.37
N THR A 136 7.03 16.25 0.42
CA THR A 136 7.18 15.49 1.67
C THR A 136 8.63 15.20 1.99
N LEU A 137 8.93 14.97 3.28
CA LEU A 137 10.29 14.65 3.74
C LEU A 137 10.82 13.37 3.07
N PHE A 138 9.97 12.35 2.99
CA PHE A 138 10.23 11.12 2.23
C PHE A 138 9.25 11.10 1.06
N ARG A 139 9.73 11.35 -0.15
CA ARG A 139 8.87 11.32 -1.35
C ARG A 139 8.22 9.96 -1.55
N HIS A 140 8.92 8.91 -1.13
CA HIS A 140 8.55 7.51 -1.24
C HIS A 140 9.04 6.73 -0.03
N VAL A 141 8.18 5.84 0.48
CA VAL A 141 8.55 4.88 1.54
C VAL A 141 8.25 3.48 1.03
N TYR A 142 9.30 2.64 0.95
CA TYR A 142 9.19 1.26 0.49
C TYR A 142 9.64 0.33 1.60
N LEU A 143 8.66 -0.31 2.25
CA LEU A 143 8.85 -1.24 3.36
C LEU A 143 8.63 -2.67 2.88
N GLY A 144 9.41 -3.57 3.43
CA GLY A 144 9.33 -5.00 3.15
C GLY A 144 9.03 -5.83 4.39
N ALA A 145 8.60 -7.04 4.17
CA ALA A 145 8.64 -8.10 5.15
C ALA A 145 9.08 -9.35 4.39
N MET A 146 10.30 -9.82 4.59
CA MET A 146 10.92 -10.92 3.84
C MET A 146 10.92 -10.69 2.32
N ALA A 147 10.91 -9.44 1.90
CA ALA A 147 10.90 -9.03 0.50
C ALA A 147 12.32 -8.95 -0.10
N ASN A 148 13.31 -8.65 0.76
CA ASN A 148 14.72 -8.60 0.40
C ASN A 148 15.53 -9.74 1.05
N HIS A 149 14.89 -10.87 1.33
CA HIS A 149 15.54 -12.03 1.92
C HIS A 149 16.76 -12.48 1.09
N ASN A 150 17.89 -12.71 1.75
CA ASN A 150 19.15 -13.08 1.13
C ASN A 150 19.64 -12.07 0.07
N ASN A 151 19.39 -10.78 0.28
CA ASN A 151 19.72 -9.72 -0.67
C ASN A 151 19.14 -10.03 -2.05
N ALA A 152 17.83 -10.15 -2.09
CA ALA A 152 17.06 -10.59 -3.25
C ALA A 152 17.40 -9.79 -4.51
N SER A 153 17.44 -10.47 -5.65
CA SER A 153 17.67 -9.83 -6.96
C SER A 153 16.57 -8.83 -7.30
N GLY A 154 16.92 -7.84 -8.11
CA GLY A 154 16.01 -6.72 -8.44
C GLY A 154 14.70 -7.14 -9.12
N ASP A 155 14.64 -8.33 -9.75
CA ASP A 155 13.42 -8.90 -10.32
C ASP A 155 12.39 -9.32 -9.27
N LYS A 156 12.80 -9.47 -8.01
CA LYS A 156 11.91 -9.78 -6.87
C LYS A 156 11.26 -8.54 -6.24
N HIS A 157 11.67 -7.36 -6.65
CA HIS A 157 11.12 -6.10 -6.18
C HIS A 157 10.06 -5.56 -7.16
N ILE A 158 9.09 -4.79 -6.66
CA ILE A 158 7.96 -4.29 -7.48
C ILE A 158 8.04 -2.79 -7.76
N SER A 159 8.93 -2.05 -7.11
CA SER A 159 9.11 -0.59 -7.29
C SER A 159 10.34 -0.32 -8.15
N TYR A 160 10.15 0.47 -9.21
CA TYR A 160 11.16 0.75 -10.22
C TYR A 160 11.32 2.26 -10.42
N PRO A 161 12.39 2.88 -9.89
CA PRO A 161 12.67 4.31 -10.12
C PRO A 161 12.99 4.63 -11.58
N SER A 162 13.47 3.67 -12.34
CA SER A 162 13.73 3.80 -13.77
C SER A 162 13.71 2.44 -14.46
N ALA A 163 13.66 2.45 -15.79
CA ALA A 163 13.65 1.24 -16.60
C ALA A 163 14.73 0.24 -16.19
N GLY A 164 14.34 -0.98 -15.85
CA GLY A 164 15.21 -2.08 -15.47
C GLY A 164 15.95 -1.92 -14.15
N THR A 165 15.66 -0.89 -13.36
CA THR A 165 16.31 -0.64 -12.08
C THR A 165 15.26 -0.63 -10.98
N SER A 166 15.28 -1.63 -10.09
CA SER A 166 14.36 -1.68 -8.95
C SER A 166 14.91 -0.95 -7.72
N ALA A 167 14.03 -0.42 -6.90
CA ALA A 167 14.33 -0.01 -5.54
C ALA A 167 14.34 -1.24 -4.62
N THR A 168 15.12 -1.20 -3.55
CA THR A 168 15.17 -2.27 -2.55
C THR A 168 14.25 -1.91 -1.38
N PRO A 169 13.32 -2.79 -0.97
CA PRO A 169 12.51 -2.57 0.23
C PRO A 169 13.34 -2.71 1.50
N GLU A 170 12.99 -1.95 2.53
CA GLU A 170 13.58 -2.14 3.87
C GLU A 170 12.77 -3.16 4.66
N ASP A 171 13.35 -4.32 4.93
CA ASP A 171 12.70 -5.41 5.66
C ASP A 171 12.77 -5.25 7.18
N SER A 172 13.71 -4.45 7.70
CA SER A 172 13.90 -4.27 9.15
C SER A 172 12.96 -3.18 9.69
N PRO A 173 11.99 -3.51 10.58
CA PRO A 173 11.17 -2.50 11.22
C PRO A 173 11.98 -1.53 12.08
N MET A 174 13.09 -1.96 12.68
CA MET A 174 13.97 -1.09 13.46
C MET A 174 14.66 -0.05 12.59
N LYS A 175 15.23 -0.46 11.46
CA LYS A 175 15.87 0.47 10.50
C LYS A 175 14.83 1.40 9.88
N SER A 176 13.65 0.88 9.55
CA SER A 176 12.51 1.68 9.08
C SER A 176 12.10 2.74 10.10
N PHE A 177 11.99 2.36 11.37
CA PHE A 177 11.69 3.27 12.47
C PHE A 177 12.79 4.35 12.62
N GLU A 178 14.06 3.94 12.69
CA GLU A 178 15.19 4.88 12.81
C GLU A 178 15.24 5.87 11.63
N ARG A 179 15.01 5.38 10.42
CA ARG A 179 14.98 6.21 9.21
C ARG A 179 13.83 7.22 9.23
N LEU A 180 12.63 6.79 9.60
CA LEU A 180 11.41 7.62 9.51
C LEU A 180 11.29 8.59 10.70
N PHE A 181 11.70 8.19 11.90
CA PHE A 181 11.43 8.94 13.14
C PHE A 181 12.70 9.36 13.90
N GLY A 182 13.88 8.90 13.45
CA GLY A 182 15.16 9.16 14.10
C GLY A 182 15.46 8.19 15.23
N LYS A 183 16.68 8.24 15.74
CA LYS A 183 17.07 7.44 16.92
C LYS A 183 16.42 8.03 18.15
N THR A 184 15.42 7.39 18.70
CA THR A 184 14.99 7.62 20.07
C THR A 184 16.04 7.03 20.99
N ASN A 185 16.80 7.87 21.70
CA ASN A 185 17.69 7.41 22.77
C ASN A 185 16.82 6.88 23.91
N PRO A 186 16.81 5.57 24.23
CA PRO A 186 16.06 5.02 25.36
C PRO A 186 16.63 5.41 26.72
N SER A 187 17.76 6.14 26.77
CA SER A 187 18.42 6.57 27.99
C SER A 187 18.20 8.06 28.18
N GLY A 188 17.24 8.41 29.05
CA GLY A 188 17.09 9.75 29.56
C GLY A 188 18.37 10.21 30.24
N GLY A 189 18.96 11.29 29.75
CA GLY A 189 20.11 11.98 30.32
C GLY A 189 20.29 13.30 29.63
N GLY A 190 19.84 14.37 30.25
CA GLY A 190 19.91 15.73 29.73
C GLY A 190 21.34 16.22 29.48
N GLY A 191 21.49 17.13 28.53
CA GLY A 191 22.72 17.87 28.33
C GLY A 191 22.78 18.52 26.96
N GLY A 192 22.53 19.81 26.88
CA GLY A 192 22.55 20.63 25.69
C GLY A 192 23.87 20.61 24.93
N GLY A 193 23.81 20.79 23.62
CA GLY A 193 24.98 20.97 22.75
C GLY A 193 24.76 20.50 21.30
N GLY A 194 23.62 20.78 20.66
CA GLY A 194 23.28 20.27 19.34
C GLY A 194 23.66 21.14 18.13
N GLY A 195 24.32 22.26 18.29
CA GLY A 195 24.56 23.19 17.16
C GLY A 195 25.77 22.90 16.29
N SER A 196 26.73 22.10 16.74
CA SER A 196 28.02 21.92 16.04
C SER A 196 28.08 20.66 15.14
N GLN A 197 27.36 19.60 15.50
CA GLN A 197 27.39 18.34 14.71
C GLN A 197 26.53 18.43 13.45
N ASP A 198 25.40 19.14 13.50
CA ASP A 198 24.49 19.28 12.36
C ASP A 198 25.10 20.11 11.22
N THR A 199 25.89 21.16 11.57
CA THR A 199 26.62 21.98 10.59
C THR A 199 27.78 21.22 9.96
N LEU A 200 28.47 20.35 10.68
CA LEU A 200 29.53 19.50 10.17
C LEU A 200 28.95 18.42 9.24
N ALA A 201 27.86 17.77 9.62
CA ALA A 201 27.19 16.76 8.79
C ALA A 201 26.67 17.36 7.48
N ALA A 202 26.08 18.57 7.51
CA ALA A 202 25.64 19.29 6.32
C ALA A 202 26.79 19.61 5.38
N SER A 203 27.94 20.05 5.91
CA SER A 203 29.13 20.37 5.12
C SER A 203 29.77 19.13 4.48
N VAL A 204 29.79 18.00 5.17
CA VAL A 204 30.27 16.72 4.62
C VAL A 204 29.37 16.22 3.51
N ILE A 205 28.05 16.34 3.65
CA ILE A 205 27.08 15.94 2.62
C ILE A 205 27.27 16.80 1.35
N ASP A 206 27.41 18.12 1.48
CA ASP A 206 27.64 19.02 0.34
C ASP A 206 28.91 18.67 -0.43
N THR A 207 30.01 18.34 0.25
CA THR A 207 31.27 17.93 -0.37
C THR A 207 31.08 16.59 -1.09
N THR A 208 30.48 15.62 -0.44
CA THR A 208 30.23 14.27 -1.02
C THR A 208 29.32 14.36 -2.25
N MET A 209 28.32 15.24 -2.23
CA MET A 209 27.40 15.46 -3.37
C MET A 209 28.15 15.99 -4.60
N LYS A 210 29.05 16.94 -4.40
CA LYS A 210 29.86 17.50 -5.49
C LYS A 210 30.78 16.46 -6.11
N ASP A 211 31.44 15.66 -5.30
CA ASP A 211 32.30 14.56 -5.77
C ASP A 211 31.53 13.51 -6.56
N LEU A 212 30.28 13.20 -6.12
CA LEU A 212 29.40 12.25 -6.80
C LEU A 212 28.85 12.80 -8.12
N GLU A 213 28.57 14.08 -8.23
CA GLU A 213 28.15 14.73 -9.48
C GLU A 213 29.31 14.76 -10.51
N GLU A 214 30.54 15.00 -10.08
CA GLU A 214 31.71 14.89 -10.95
C GLU A 214 31.93 13.44 -11.44
N LEU A 215 31.77 12.47 -10.57
CA LEU A 215 31.89 11.05 -10.91
C LEU A 215 30.82 10.60 -11.91
N GLN A 216 29.58 11.13 -11.83
CA GLN A 216 28.51 10.83 -12.79
C GLN A 216 28.92 11.08 -14.25
N GLY A 217 29.72 12.13 -14.50
CA GLY A 217 30.22 12.45 -15.82
C GLY A 217 31.17 11.40 -16.42
N GLN A 218 31.79 10.58 -15.58
CA GLN A 218 32.82 9.61 -15.97
C GLN A 218 32.30 8.18 -16.07
N LEU A 219 31.05 7.89 -15.64
CA LEU A 219 30.50 6.56 -15.58
C LEU A 219 29.65 6.18 -16.78
N GLY A 220 29.64 4.89 -17.12
CA GLY A 220 28.74 4.28 -18.08
C GLY A 220 27.27 4.36 -17.66
N SER A 221 26.35 4.04 -18.57
CA SER A 221 24.91 4.24 -18.33
C SER A 221 24.36 3.41 -17.18
N VAL A 222 24.89 2.21 -16.94
CA VAL A 222 24.44 1.29 -15.87
C VAL A 222 24.95 1.76 -14.51
N GLU A 223 26.23 2.10 -14.42
CA GLU A 223 26.87 2.57 -13.20
C GLU A 223 26.30 3.95 -12.81
N ARG A 224 26.03 4.80 -13.78
CA ARG A 224 25.37 6.11 -13.56
C ARG A 224 24.00 5.95 -12.95
N LYS A 225 23.20 4.97 -13.39
CA LYS A 225 21.89 4.70 -12.79
C LYS A 225 21.99 4.27 -11.31
N LYS A 226 22.96 3.41 -10.98
CA LYS A 226 23.23 3.00 -9.59
C LYS A 226 23.68 4.18 -8.73
N LEU A 227 24.56 5.01 -9.27
CA LEU A 227 25.03 6.21 -8.58
C LEU A 227 23.90 7.24 -8.36
N ASN A 228 22.99 7.39 -9.33
CA ASN A 228 21.84 8.27 -9.18
C ASN A 228 20.92 7.86 -8.01
N LEU A 229 20.71 6.58 -7.80
CA LEU A 229 19.96 6.08 -6.63
C LEU A 229 20.65 6.43 -5.33
N HIS A 230 21.99 6.32 -5.30
CA HIS A 230 22.78 6.70 -4.12
C HIS A 230 22.74 8.21 -3.87
N VAL A 231 22.86 9.00 -4.91
CA VAL A 231 22.74 10.48 -4.86
C VAL A 231 21.35 10.91 -4.37
N GLU A 232 20.28 10.27 -4.85
CA GLU A 232 18.92 10.57 -4.38
C GLU A 232 18.73 10.24 -2.89
N ALA A 233 19.30 9.11 -2.41
CA ALA A 233 19.31 8.79 -1.00
C ALA A 233 20.06 9.81 -0.15
N LEU A 234 21.22 10.31 -0.63
CA LEU A 234 21.97 11.37 0.04
C LEU A 234 21.21 12.69 0.04
N ARG A 235 20.55 13.06 -1.06
CA ARG A 235 19.69 14.26 -1.12
C ARG A 235 18.51 14.17 -0.17
N GLU A 236 17.99 12.98 0.06
CA GLU A 236 16.94 12.75 1.06
C GLU A 236 17.46 12.99 2.48
N VAL A 237 18.68 12.53 2.78
CA VAL A 237 19.38 12.82 4.06
C VAL A 237 19.66 14.32 4.20
N GLU A 238 20.15 14.96 3.15
CA GLU A 238 20.40 16.39 3.12
C GLU A 238 19.15 17.23 3.42
N ARG A 239 18.02 16.91 2.77
CA ARG A 239 16.73 17.56 3.04
C ARG A 239 16.32 17.43 4.51
N ARG A 240 16.61 16.29 5.11
CA ARG A 240 16.32 16.01 6.53
C ARG A 240 17.21 16.83 7.47
N VAL A 241 18.49 16.99 7.14
CA VAL A 241 19.48 17.72 7.96
C VAL A 241 19.31 19.23 7.81
N LYS A 242 19.11 19.74 6.60
CA LYS A 242 19.07 21.19 6.32
C LYS A 242 17.73 21.87 6.60
N GLY A 243 16.64 21.11 6.87
CA GLY A 243 15.31 21.67 7.17
C GLY A 243 14.88 22.72 6.15
N ILE A 244 14.47 22.33 4.95
CA ILE A 244 14.18 23.26 3.85
C ILE A 244 13.03 24.20 4.22
N PRO A 245 13.21 25.54 4.15
CA PRO A 245 12.13 26.49 4.35
C PRO A 245 10.99 26.25 3.33
N GLY A 246 9.75 26.04 3.82
CA GLY A 246 8.58 25.77 2.99
C GLY A 246 8.17 24.29 2.93
N MET A 247 8.95 23.36 3.46
CA MET A 247 8.48 22.02 3.80
C MET A 247 7.62 22.07 5.07
N MET A 248 6.69 21.12 5.17
CA MET A 248 5.81 21.01 6.34
C MET A 248 6.59 21.19 7.66
N PRO A 249 5.99 21.83 8.66
CA PRO A 249 6.61 21.96 9.96
C PRO A 249 7.06 20.58 10.46
N PRO A 250 8.13 20.53 11.28
CA PRO A 250 8.56 19.28 11.90
C PRO A 250 7.34 18.58 12.51
N PRO A 251 7.28 17.23 12.43
CA PRO A 251 6.12 16.49 12.91
C PRO A 251 5.77 16.99 14.32
N LYS A 252 4.46 17.18 14.54
CA LYS A 252 3.96 17.53 15.89
C LYS A 252 4.61 16.59 16.89
N ALA A 253 4.82 17.04 18.14
CA ALA A 253 5.43 16.22 19.19
C ALA A 253 4.85 14.81 19.32
N THR A 254 3.57 14.62 18.95
CA THR A 254 2.88 13.32 18.86
C THR A 254 3.39 12.40 17.75
N CYS A 255 4.18 12.92 16.80
CA CYS A 255 4.75 12.15 15.69
C CYS A 255 6.22 11.76 15.92
N SER A 256 6.87 12.31 16.95
CA SER A 256 8.27 12.02 17.28
C SER A 256 8.46 10.72 18.05
N ASP A 257 7.39 10.15 18.61
CA ASP A 257 7.42 8.91 19.38
C ASP A 257 6.19 8.04 19.05
N PRO A 258 6.15 7.41 17.86
CA PRO A 258 5.12 6.43 17.60
C PRO A 258 5.38 5.20 18.46
N ARG A 259 4.40 4.83 19.30
CA ARG A 259 4.45 3.62 20.13
C ARG A 259 4.28 2.37 19.27
N ILE A 260 5.26 2.09 18.40
CA ILE A 260 5.31 0.89 17.56
C ILE A 260 6.25 -0.08 18.23
N ASP A 261 5.74 -1.24 18.59
CA ASP A 261 6.55 -2.29 19.21
C ASP A 261 7.44 -2.97 18.16
N THR A 262 8.69 -2.55 18.12
CA THR A 262 9.75 -3.20 17.34
C THR A 262 10.66 -4.07 18.22
N SER A 263 10.31 -4.27 19.49
CA SER A 263 11.12 -5.02 20.44
C SER A 263 11.32 -6.47 19.98
N GLY A 264 12.55 -6.93 20.04
CA GLY A 264 12.93 -8.27 19.62
C GLY A 264 12.94 -8.50 18.09
N LEU A 265 12.65 -7.49 17.25
CA LEU A 265 12.72 -7.58 15.78
C LEU A 265 14.10 -7.17 15.27
N THR A 266 15.16 -7.80 15.80
CA THR A 266 16.54 -7.56 15.38
C THR A 266 16.84 -8.23 14.03
N ASP A 267 17.93 -7.82 13.38
CA ASP A 267 18.36 -8.43 12.10
C ASP A 267 18.58 -9.96 12.22
N ALA A 268 18.93 -10.47 13.41
CA ALA A 268 19.16 -11.90 13.64
C ALA A 268 17.87 -12.76 13.52
N VAL A 269 16.70 -12.18 13.76
CA VAL A 269 15.42 -12.89 13.72
C VAL A 269 14.52 -12.43 12.58
N LEU A 270 15.02 -11.52 11.74
CA LEU A 270 14.25 -10.84 10.69
C LEU A 270 13.66 -11.82 9.67
N TYR A 271 14.36 -12.89 9.37
CA TYR A 271 13.97 -13.87 8.36
C TYR A 271 13.49 -15.20 8.95
N ASP A 272 13.25 -15.26 10.27
CA ASP A 272 12.53 -16.38 10.87
C ASP A 272 11.04 -16.31 10.49
N PRO A 273 10.49 -17.33 9.81
CA PRO A 273 9.09 -17.33 9.41
C PRO A 273 8.10 -17.11 10.56
N GLY A 274 8.43 -17.59 11.78
CA GLY A 274 7.60 -17.39 12.97
C GLY A 274 7.43 -15.93 13.38
N ASN A 275 8.38 -15.06 13.03
CA ASN A 275 8.35 -13.64 13.32
C ASN A 275 7.69 -12.80 12.19
N PHE A 276 7.48 -13.38 11.03
CA PHE A 276 6.92 -12.68 9.87
C PHE A 276 5.62 -11.91 10.18
N PRO A 277 4.61 -12.48 10.88
CA PRO A 277 3.40 -11.76 11.20
C PRO A 277 3.66 -10.49 12.04
N LYS A 278 4.58 -10.55 12.98
CA LYS A 278 4.97 -9.39 13.82
C LYS A 278 5.71 -8.34 13.00
N ILE A 279 6.65 -8.77 12.16
CA ILE A 279 7.42 -7.88 11.26
C ILE A 279 6.48 -7.15 10.31
N LEU A 280 5.60 -7.87 9.61
CA LEU A 280 4.66 -7.25 8.68
C LEU A 280 3.75 -6.25 9.39
N ARG A 281 3.23 -6.59 10.58
CA ARG A 281 2.40 -5.67 11.37
C ARG A 281 3.16 -4.40 11.75
N ALA A 282 4.38 -4.52 12.23
CA ALA A 282 5.23 -3.37 12.54
C ALA A 282 5.47 -2.48 11.30
N GLN A 283 5.72 -3.07 10.12
CA GLN A 283 5.89 -2.31 8.88
C GLN A 283 4.60 -1.61 8.44
N LEU A 284 3.44 -2.25 8.59
CA LEU A 284 2.14 -1.61 8.32
C LEU A 284 1.89 -0.43 9.26
N ASP A 285 2.18 -0.59 10.55
CA ASP A 285 2.03 0.47 11.57
C ASP A 285 2.97 1.65 11.31
N LEU A 286 4.23 1.36 10.92
CA LEU A 286 5.23 2.37 10.53
C LEU A 286 4.76 3.15 9.30
N MET A 287 4.23 2.48 8.29
CA MET A 287 3.68 3.12 7.09
C MET A 287 2.53 4.06 7.44
N VAL A 288 1.55 3.57 8.19
CA VAL A 288 0.39 4.38 8.61
C VAL A 288 0.83 5.57 9.45
N GLN A 289 1.76 5.37 10.38
CA GLN A 289 2.27 6.43 11.24
C GLN A 289 3.08 7.48 10.44
N ALA A 290 3.94 7.06 9.52
CA ALA A 290 4.67 7.97 8.64
C ALA A 290 3.71 8.86 7.82
N MET A 291 2.62 8.28 7.32
CA MET A 291 1.59 9.02 6.60
C MET A 291 0.74 9.93 7.49
N ALA A 292 0.41 9.49 8.71
CA ALA A 292 -0.31 10.31 9.69
C ALA A 292 0.51 11.54 10.11
N CYS A 293 1.82 11.39 10.19
CA CYS A 293 2.77 12.47 10.48
C CYS A 293 3.07 13.35 9.25
N GLY A 294 2.55 13.03 8.07
CA GLY A 294 2.82 13.78 6.85
C GLY A 294 4.25 13.61 6.32
N LEU A 295 4.98 12.60 6.80
CA LEU A 295 6.35 12.32 6.37
C LEU A 295 6.40 11.84 4.91
N THR A 296 5.37 11.13 4.47
CA THR A 296 5.21 10.68 3.08
C THR A 296 3.73 10.68 2.67
N LYS A 297 3.50 10.71 1.36
CA LYS A 297 2.17 10.51 0.75
C LYS A 297 2.10 9.26 -0.11
N VAL A 298 3.24 8.64 -0.40
CA VAL A 298 3.35 7.50 -1.29
C VAL A 298 4.11 6.38 -0.61
N GLY A 299 3.48 5.23 -0.46
CA GLY A 299 4.08 4.09 0.20
C GLY A 299 3.83 2.79 -0.53
N VAL A 300 4.79 1.88 -0.43
CA VAL A 300 4.68 0.48 -0.84
C VAL A 300 5.02 -0.39 0.35
N VAL A 301 4.18 -1.39 0.62
CA VAL A 301 4.48 -2.49 1.53
C VAL A 301 4.49 -3.77 0.73
N GLN A 302 5.66 -4.37 0.60
CA GLN A 302 5.84 -5.65 -0.09
C GLN A 302 5.95 -6.77 0.93
N ALA A 303 4.91 -7.56 1.05
CA ALA A 303 4.89 -8.73 1.91
C ALA A 303 5.46 -9.93 1.15
N SER A 304 6.72 -10.28 1.41
CA SER A 304 7.51 -11.26 0.69
C SER A 304 7.76 -10.86 -0.78
N HIS A 305 8.33 -11.74 -1.56
CA HIS A 305 8.55 -11.56 -3.00
C HIS A 305 7.81 -12.65 -3.79
N HIS A 306 7.67 -12.48 -5.08
CA HIS A 306 7.16 -13.53 -5.97
C HIS A 306 7.99 -14.83 -5.77
N THR A 307 7.42 -15.98 -6.02
CA THR A 307 8.05 -17.27 -5.67
C THR A 307 8.43 -17.34 -4.19
N SER A 308 7.49 -16.99 -3.32
CA SER A 308 7.72 -16.77 -1.89
C SER A 308 8.29 -18.01 -1.19
N GLU A 309 9.46 -17.85 -0.56
CA GLU A 309 10.11 -18.85 0.30
C GLU A 309 9.46 -18.94 1.70
N LEU A 310 8.44 -18.13 1.97
CA LEU A 310 7.81 -18.00 3.28
C LEU A 310 7.09 -19.29 3.68
N ILE A 311 7.36 -19.78 4.88
CA ILE A 311 6.73 -20.96 5.46
C ILE A 311 5.64 -20.51 6.42
N MET A 312 4.41 -20.38 5.90
CA MET A 312 3.30 -19.80 6.66
C MET A 312 2.72 -20.75 7.72
N SER A 313 3.05 -22.05 7.65
CA SER A 313 2.76 -23.01 8.74
C SER A 313 3.55 -22.72 10.03
N ARG A 314 4.53 -21.84 9.99
CA ARG A 314 5.27 -21.37 11.18
C ARG A 314 4.62 -20.17 11.86
N PHE A 315 3.52 -19.62 11.34
CA PHE A 315 2.85 -18.45 11.92
C PHE A 315 2.10 -18.83 13.20
N PRO A 316 2.55 -18.38 14.38
CA PRO A 316 1.92 -18.75 15.63
C PRO A 316 0.50 -18.16 15.72
N ALA A 317 -0.37 -18.87 16.44
CA ALA A 317 -1.78 -18.46 16.66
C ALA A 317 -2.61 -18.26 15.37
N THR A 318 -2.26 -18.93 14.29
CA THR A 318 -3.05 -18.98 13.05
C THR A 318 -3.62 -20.37 12.82
N GLU A 319 -4.66 -20.48 11.97
CA GLU A 319 -5.21 -21.77 11.54
C GLU A 319 -4.21 -22.62 10.73
N MET A 320 -3.15 -22.00 10.21
CA MET A 320 -2.09 -22.66 9.44
C MET A 320 -0.99 -23.27 10.32
N TYR A 321 -0.97 -22.94 11.62
CA TYR A 321 0.17 -23.29 12.48
C TYR A 321 0.36 -24.79 12.60
N ASP A 322 1.46 -25.27 12.07
CA ASP A 322 1.92 -26.66 12.19
C ASP A 322 3.46 -26.70 12.19
N PRO A 323 4.12 -26.68 13.37
CA PRO A 323 5.57 -26.58 13.46
C PRO A 323 6.30 -27.85 12.97
N LYS A 324 5.56 -28.91 12.62
CA LYS A 324 6.13 -30.15 12.09
C LYS A 324 6.05 -30.26 10.57
N PHE A 325 5.45 -29.24 9.92
CA PHE A 325 5.23 -29.27 8.48
C PHE A 325 5.72 -27.98 7.83
N ASP A 326 6.66 -28.09 6.92
CA ASP A 326 7.21 -26.98 6.17
C ASP A 326 6.80 -27.08 4.71
N MET A 327 6.08 -26.06 4.24
CA MET A 327 5.73 -25.85 2.85
C MET A 327 5.88 -24.37 2.53
N ARG A 328 6.68 -24.05 1.52
CA ARG A 328 6.81 -22.67 1.04
C ARG A 328 5.48 -22.19 0.45
N SER A 329 5.17 -20.91 0.61
CA SER A 329 3.95 -20.30 0.06
C SER A 329 3.84 -20.53 -1.45
N HIS A 330 4.95 -20.32 -2.18
CA HIS A 330 5.01 -20.60 -3.62
C HIS A 330 4.74 -22.09 -3.94
N GLN A 331 5.24 -23.01 -3.14
CA GLN A 331 4.96 -24.44 -3.35
C GLN A 331 3.47 -24.76 -3.14
N ALA A 332 2.84 -24.17 -2.11
CA ALA A 332 1.42 -24.35 -1.87
C ALA A 332 0.56 -23.77 -3.01
N SER A 333 1.02 -22.75 -3.73
CA SER A 333 0.30 -22.16 -4.85
C SER A 333 0.15 -23.12 -6.04
N HIS A 334 1.01 -24.11 -6.15
CA HIS A 334 0.94 -25.19 -7.15
C HIS A 334 0.08 -26.38 -6.68
N TYR A 335 -1.14 -26.10 -6.25
CA TYR A 335 -2.06 -27.05 -5.63
C TYR A 335 -2.70 -28.07 -6.59
N GLY A 336 -2.44 -27.97 -7.90
CA GLY A 336 -2.91 -28.89 -8.92
C GLY A 336 -4.22 -28.48 -9.61
N PRO A 337 -4.85 -29.39 -10.38
CA PRO A 337 -5.91 -29.02 -11.31
C PRO A 337 -7.27 -28.70 -10.65
N SER A 338 -7.42 -28.95 -9.37
CA SER A 338 -8.69 -28.77 -8.65
C SER A 338 -8.50 -28.08 -7.31
N GLN A 339 -9.56 -27.40 -6.86
CA GLN A 339 -9.63 -26.75 -5.54
C GLN A 339 -10.00 -27.76 -4.45
N ASP A 340 -9.26 -28.87 -4.39
CA ASP A 340 -9.53 -29.99 -3.49
C ASP A 340 -9.06 -29.70 -2.06
N ARG A 341 -10.01 -29.39 -1.18
CA ARG A 341 -9.75 -29.13 0.25
C ARG A 341 -9.29 -30.38 1.01
N GLY A 342 -9.38 -31.57 0.43
CA GLY A 342 -8.78 -32.80 0.97
C GLY A 342 -7.25 -32.77 0.87
N LYS A 343 -6.69 -32.07 -0.10
CA LYS A 343 -5.25 -31.92 -0.29
C LYS A 343 -4.66 -30.85 0.60
N ARG A 344 -3.52 -31.14 1.20
CA ARG A 344 -2.80 -30.23 2.11
C ARG A 344 -2.41 -28.94 1.43
N GLU A 345 -1.86 -29.04 0.22
CA GLU A 345 -1.38 -27.90 -0.56
C GLU A 345 -2.49 -26.87 -0.77
N PHE A 346 -3.68 -27.33 -1.20
CA PHE A 346 -4.79 -26.42 -1.43
C PHE A 346 -5.35 -25.82 -0.13
N ARG A 347 -5.48 -26.62 0.96
CA ARG A 347 -5.92 -26.07 2.25
C ARG A 347 -4.98 -25.00 2.76
N ASP A 348 -3.67 -25.25 2.72
CA ASP A 348 -2.66 -24.29 3.18
C ASP A 348 -2.69 -23.03 2.30
N TYR A 349 -2.73 -23.19 0.96
CA TYR A 349 -2.86 -22.06 0.05
C TYR A 349 -4.13 -21.24 0.31
N PHE A 350 -5.27 -21.88 0.49
CA PHE A 350 -6.53 -21.23 0.78
C PHE A 350 -6.47 -20.41 2.09
N SER A 351 -5.94 -20.99 3.16
CA SER A 351 -5.77 -20.32 4.44
C SER A 351 -4.77 -19.17 4.37
N GLN A 352 -3.69 -19.32 3.60
CA GLN A 352 -2.73 -18.26 3.33
C GLN A 352 -3.41 -17.03 2.68
N ARG A 353 -4.28 -17.25 1.67
CA ARG A 353 -5.01 -16.15 1.00
C ARG A 353 -5.93 -15.42 1.98
N ARG A 354 -6.65 -16.14 2.83
CA ARG A 354 -7.46 -15.56 3.90
C ARG A 354 -6.61 -14.73 4.87
N TRP A 355 -5.43 -15.22 5.21
CA TRP A 355 -4.52 -14.51 6.11
C TRP A 355 -4.05 -13.18 5.48
N TRP A 356 -3.71 -13.14 4.19
CA TRP A 356 -3.37 -11.89 3.50
C TRP A 356 -4.53 -10.88 3.52
N VAL A 357 -5.74 -11.35 3.32
CA VAL A 357 -6.95 -10.51 3.42
C VAL A 357 -7.08 -9.89 4.81
N LEU A 358 -6.78 -10.65 5.88
CA LEU A 358 -6.79 -10.13 7.25
C LEU A 358 -5.70 -9.07 7.49
N GLN A 359 -4.53 -9.18 6.85
CA GLN A 359 -3.50 -8.13 6.93
C GLN A 359 -3.94 -6.85 6.21
N PHE A 360 -4.61 -7.00 5.07
CA PHE A 360 -5.19 -5.86 4.38
C PHE A 360 -6.31 -5.20 5.21
N ALA A 361 -7.21 -5.99 5.78
CA ALA A 361 -8.24 -5.50 6.69
C ALA A 361 -7.64 -4.74 7.88
N TYR A 362 -6.54 -5.26 8.46
CA TYR A 362 -5.81 -4.56 9.53
C TYR A 362 -5.29 -3.19 9.07
N LEU A 363 -4.68 -3.11 7.90
CA LEU A 363 -4.19 -1.84 7.35
C LEU A 363 -5.33 -0.83 7.18
N LEU A 364 -6.48 -1.28 6.65
CA LEU A 364 -7.66 -0.42 6.52
C LEU A 364 -8.17 0.04 7.90
N ASP A 365 -8.18 -0.85 8.89
CA ASP A 365 -8.59 -0.54 10.26
C ASP A 365 -7.68 0.52 10.89
N GLN A 366 -6.36 0.37 10.78
CA GLN A 366 -5.39 1.34 11.27
C GLN A 366 -5.58 2.74 10.68
N LEU A 367 -5.96 2.84 9.42
CA LEU A 367 -6.30 4.11 8.78
C LEU A 367 -7.68 4.63 9.23
N LYS A 368 -8.65 3.73 9.41
CA LYS A 368 -10.02 4.09 9.79
C LYS A 368 -10.14 4.58 11.23
N GLN A 369 -9.29 4.09 12.13
CA GLN A 369 -9.26 4.53 13.53
C GLN A 369 -8.67 5.93 13.71
N ARG A 370 -8.01 6.51 12.71
CA ARG A 370 -7.39 7.84 12.82
C ARG A 370 -8.29 8.92 12.24
N PRO A 371 -8.79 9.86 13.08
CA PRO A 371 -9.57 10.99 12.61
C PRO A 371 -8.76 11.89 11.68
N GLU A 372 -9.37 12.33 10.58
CA GLU A 372 -8.80 13.31 9.66
C GLU A 372 -9.92 14.14 9.01
N GLY A 373 -9.85 15.46 9.15
CA GLY A 373 -10.88 16.35 8.62
C GLY A 373 -12.25 16.05 9.22
N ASP A 374 -13.22 15.83 8.37
CA ASP A 374 -14.61 15.44 8.69
C ASP A 374 -14.83 13.92 8.66
N GLY A 375 -13.79 13.15 8.44
CA GLY A 375 -13.80 11.69 8.37
C GLY A 375 -12.62 11.04 9.08
N THR A 376 -12.07 10.02 8.46
CA THR A 376 -10.91 9.26 8.91
C THR A 376 -9.79 9.30 7.88
N MET A 377 -8.58 8.89 8.25
CA MET A 377 -7.48 8.77 7.28
C MET A 377 -7.84 7.86 6.11
N LEU A 378 -8.66 6.81 6.34
CA LEU A 378 -9.11 5.92 5.27
C LEU A 378 -9.96 6.64 4.23
N ASP A 379 -10.83 7.58 4.66
CA ASP A 379 -11.67 8.35 3.75
C ASP A 379 -10.85 9.21 2.77
N TYR A 380 -9.64 9.62 3.16
CA TYR A 380 -8.72 10.44 2.34
C TYR A 380 -7.56 9.65 1.75
N SER A 381 -7.58 8.33 1.84
CA SER A 381 -6.54 7.44 1.34
C SER A 381 -7.01 6.61 0.16
N LEU A 382 -6.04 6.08 -0.60
CA LEU A 382 -6.17 4.90 -1.43
C LEU A 382 -5.24 3.81 -0.92
N VAL A 383 -5.74 2.60 -0.77
CA VAL A 383 -4.96 1.41 -0.42
C VAL A 383 -5.21 0.36 -1.48
N VAL A 384 -4.20 0.07 -2.29
CA VAL A 384 -4.29 -0.86 -3.42
C VAL A 384 -3.67 -2.19 -3.01
N LEU A 385 -4.50 -3.20 -2.81
CA LEU A 385 -4.08 -4.59 -2.63
C LEU A 385 -3.83 -5.20 -4.01
N CYS A 386 -2.68 -5.87 -4.21
CA CYS A 386 -2.32 -6.50 -5.48
C CYS A 386 -1.43 -7.72 -5.30
N SER A 387 -1.44 -8.59 -6.29
CA SER A 387 -0.49 -9.69 -6.47
C SER A 387 -0.08 -9.77 -7.95
N GLU A 388 1.07 -10.36 -8.22
CA GLU A 388 1.72 -10.38 -9.53
C GLU A 388 1.03 -11.25 -10.58
N ILE A 389 0.24 -12.23 -10.13
CA ILE A 389 -0.54 -13.15 -10.97
C ILE A 389 -1.94 -13.30 -10.42
N CYS A 390 -2.87 -13.82 -11.24
CA CYS A 390 -4.20 -14.16 -10.81
C CYS A 390 -4.17 -15.44 -9.97
N ASP A 391 -3.63 -16.50 -10.52
CA ASP A 391 -3.66 -17.83 -9.90
C ASP A 391 -2.27 -18.46 -9.91
N GLY A 392 -1.80 -18.88 -8.72
CA GLY A 392 -0.47 -19.43 -8.55
C GLY A 392 -0.25 -20.76 -9.26
N ASN A 393 -1.30 -21.55 -9.47
CA ASN A 393 -1.18 -22.85 -10.13
C ASN A 393 -1.07 -22.73 -11.66
N THR A 394 -1.79 -21.77 -12.25
CA THR A 394 -1.81 -21.57 -13.72
C THR A 394 -0.86 -20.47 -14.19
N HIS A 395 -0.34 -19.65 -13.29
CA HIS A 395 0.44 -18.43 -13.56
C HIS A 395 -0.31 -17.44 -14.48
N SER A 396 -1.63 -17.44 -14.45
CA SER A 396 -2.44 -16.52 -15.26
C SER A 396 -2.18 -15.07 -14.88
N HIS A 397 -1.98 -14.23 -15.88
CA HIS A 397 -1.87 -12.77 -15.73
C HIS A 397 -3.19 -12.04 -16.06
N ASP A 398 -4.24 -12.80 -16.32
CA ASP A 398 -5.58 -12.26 -16.55
C ASP A 398 -6.39 -12.27 -15.25
N ASN A 399 -7.23 -11.25 -15.09
CA ASN A 399 -8.06 -11.08 -13.91
C ASN A 399 -7.26 -11.01 -12.60
N LEU A 400 -6.24 -10.14 -12.57
CA LEU A 400 -5.38 -9.93 -11.40
C LEU A 400 -6.20 -9.55 -10.15
N PRO A 401 -5.81 -10.00 -8.94
CA PRO A 401 -6.58 -9.84 -7.72
C PRO A 401 -6.41 -8.44 -7.10
N PHE A 402 -7.00 -7.42 -7.72
CA PHE A 402 -6.99 -6.07 -7.20
C PHE A 402 -8.19 -5.78 -6.30
N ILE A 403 -7.93 -5.19 -5.14
CA ILE A 403 -8.94 -4.57 -4.27
C ILE A 403 -8.42 -3.18 -3.88
N VAL A 404 -9.29 -2.17 -3.95
CA VAL A 404 -8.92 -0.80 -3.58
C VAL A 404 -9.75 -0.36 -2.38
N GLY A 405 -9.07 -0.10 -1.25
CA GLY A 405 -9.69 0.46 -0.04
C GLY A 405 -9.56 1.97 0.03
N GLY A 406 -10.57 2.62 0.62
CA GLY A 406 -10.59 4.06 0.85
C GLY A 406 -11.27 4.86 -0.26
N ARG A 407 -11.74 6.05 0.11
CA ARG A 407 -12.60 6.90 -0.75
C ARG A 407 -11.85 7.99 -1.50
N ALA A 408 -10.54 8.10 -1.27
CA ALA A 408 -9.71 9.12 -1.93
C ALA A 408 -10.26 10.55 -1.77
N GLY A 409 -10.81 10.92 -0.60
CA GLY A 409 -11.45 12.22 -0.40
C GLY A 409 -12.68 12.44 -1.27
N GLY A 410 -13.39 11.38 -1.67
CA GLY A 410 -14.55 11.39 -2.54
C GLY A 410 -14.27 11.15 -4.02
N ALA A 411 -12.99 11.05 -4.42
CA ALA A 411 -12.63 10.72 -5.81
C ALA A 411 -13.02 9.29 -6.21
N VAL A 412 -13.20 8.39 -5.24
CA VAL A 412 -13.62 7.00 -5.46
C VAL A 412 -14.89 6.70 -4.68
N THR A 413 -15.89 6.16 -5.36
CA THR A 413 -17.11 5.65 -4.73
C THR A 413 -16.89 4.18 -4.39
N THR A 414 -16.94 3.84 -3.10
CA THR A 414 -16.69 2.49 -2.56
C THR A 414 -17.97 1.66 -2.36
N GLY A 415 -17.86 0.44 -1.86
CA GLY A 415 -18.97 -0.51 -1.69
C GLY A 415 -19.41 -1.10 -3.04
N ARG A 416 -18.47 -1.33 -3.97
CA ARG A 416 -18.77 -1.68 -5.36
C ARG A 416 -17.93 -2.85 -5.85
N LEU A 417 -18.55 -3.67 -6.68
CA LEU A 417 -17.90 -4.65 -7.54
C LEU A 417 -17.88 -4.13 -8.96
N LEU A 418 -16.70 -3.89 -9.53
CA LEU A 418 -16.56 -3.43 -10.91
C LEU A 418 -15.98 -4.54 -11.78
N ASN A 419 -16.72 -4.91 -12.82
CA ASN A 419 -16.35 -5.94 -13.79
C ASN A 419 -15.96 -5.28 -15.11
N TYR A 420 -14.71 -5.48 -15.55
CA TYR A 420 -14.20 -4.90 -16.77
C TYR A 420 -14.11 -5.89 -17.95
N GLY A 421 -14.45 -7.16 -17.69
CA GLY A 421 -14.27 -8.23 -18.66
C GLY A 421 -12.80 -8.49 -18.95
N TYR A 422 -12.17 -7.59 -19.72
CA TYR A 422 -10.73 -7.58 -19.96
C TYR A 422 -10.24 -6.15 -20.17
N LYS A 423 -9.47 -5.63 -19.24
CA LYS A 423 -8.80 -4.32 -19.32
C LYS A 423 -7.36 -4.43 -18.85
N ARG A 424 -6.47 -3.60 -19.37
CA ARG A 424 -5.10 -3.53 -18.87
C ARG A 424 -5.08 -2.92 -17.48
N HIS A 425 -4.36 -3.53 -16.54
CA HIS A 425 -4.25 -3.00 -15.17
C HIS A 425 -3.56 -1.62 -15.11
N GLY A 426 -2.80 -1.23 -16.15
CA GLY A 426 -2.28 0.12 -16.30
C GLY A 426 -3.38 1.20 -16.25
N ASP A 427 -4.61 0.88 -16.67
CA ASP A 427 -5.76 1.78 -16.57
C ASP A 427 -6.17 2.02 -15.10
N LEU A 428 -5.98 1.03 -14.20
CA LEU A 428 -6.12 1.22 -12.76
C LEU A 428 -5.02 2.15 -12.22
N LEU A 429 -3.76 1.96 -12.65
CA LEU A 429 -2.65 2.82 -12.22
C LEU A 429 -2.86 4.27 -12.64
N VAL A 430 -3.38 4.51 -13.84
CA VAL A 430 -3.83 5.83 -14.30
C VAL A 430 -4.93 6.38 -13.39
N SER A 431 -5.93 5.55 -13.05
CA SER A 431 -7.04 5.96 -12.18
C SER A 431 -6.56 6.34 -10.78
N VAL A 432 -5.60 5.60 -10.22
CA VAL A 432 -4.98 5.91 -8.93
C VAL A 432 -4.24 7.25 -8.99
N ALA A 433 -3.47 7.50 -10.05
CA ALA A 433 -2.76 8.78 -10.22
C ALA A 433 -3.74 9.96 -10.33
N ARG A 434 -4.82 9.81 -11.09
CA ARG A 434 -5.85 10.85 -11.21
C ARG A 434 -6.57 11.09 -9.88
N ALA A 435 -6.88 10.04 -9.11
CA ALA A 435 -7.42 10.20 -7.77
C ALA A 435 -6.46 10.96 -6.84
N MET A 436 -5.15 10.88 -7.07
CA MET A 436 -4.09 11.68 -6.43
C MET A 436 -3.91 13.06 -7.07
N LYS A 437 -4.84 13.49 -7.93
CA LYS A 437 -4.83 14.77 -8.67
C LYS A 437 -3.64 14.95 -9.62
N GLN A 438 -3.12 13.86 -10.14
CA GLN A 438 -2.10 13.93 -11.19
C GLN A 438 -2.78 13.90 -12.56
N ASP A 439 -2.39 14.79 -13.46
CA ASP A 439 -2.88 14.80 -14.84
C ASP A 439 -2.15 13.75 -15.66
N LEU A 440 -2.54 12.49 -15.45
CA LEU A 440 -2.00 11.32 -16.12
C LEU A 440 -3.12 10.63 -16.92
N TRP A 441 -2.88 10.41 -18.20
CA TRP A 441 -3.85 9.79 -19.12
C TRP A 441 -3.40 8.43 -19.63
N ARG A 442 -2.11 8.15 -19.60
CA ARG A 442 -1.55 6.86 -20.00
C ARG A 442 -0.38 6.49 -19.12
N PHE A 443 -0.23 5.21 -18.82
CA PHE A 443 0.87 4.69 -18.03
C PHE A 443 1.22 3.26 -18.47
N GLY A 444 2.50 2.98 -18.66
CA GLY A 444 2.98 1.70 -19.14
C GLY A 444 2.68 1.48 -20.64
N ASP A 445 2.84 0.24 -21.10
CA ASP A 445 2.82 -0.12 -22.52
C ASP A 445 1.43 -0.06 -23.18
N SER A 446 0.38 -0.28 -22.39
CA SER A 446 -0.92 -0.62 -22.98
C SER A 446 -2.12 -0.03 -22.23
N SER A 447 -1.92 1.01 -21.40
CA SER A 447 -3.04 1.71 -20.81
C SER A 447 -3.80 2.54 -21.85
N SER A 448 -5.12 2.57 -21.73
CA SER A 448 -6.02 3.32 -22.64
C SER A 448 -6.59 4.59 -22.00
N GLY A 449 -6.38 4.78 -20.72
CA GLY A 449 -6.90 5.88 -19.90
C GLY A 449 -7.35 5.39 -18.53
N PRO A 450 -8.04 6.21 -17.76
CA PRO A 450 -8.58 5.79 -16.47
C PRO A 450 -9.69 4.74 -16.66
N LEU A 451 -9.86 3.86 -15.67
CA LEU A 451 -10.94 2.87 -15.65
C LEU A 451 -12.30 3.57 -15.62
N SER A 452 -13.17 3.20 -16.55
CA SER A 452 -14.53 3.74 -16.62
C SER A 452 -15.30 3.43 -15.32
N GLY A 453 -15.95 4.45 -14.76
CA GLY A 453 -16.76 4.31 -13.55
C GLY A 453 -15.99 4.08 -12.25
N PHE A 454 -14.67 3.95 -12.26
CA PHE A 454 -13.87 3.85 -11.04
C PHE A 454 -13.83 5.18 -10.28
N LEU A 455 -13.54 6.26 -11.00
CA LEU A 455 -13.54 7.61 -10.43
C LEU A 455 -14.97 8.18 -10.35
N SER A 456 -15.21 8.97 -9.33
CA SER A 456 -16.42 9.77 -9.20
C SER A 456 -16.48 10.85 -10.29
N SER A 457 -17.70 11.32 -10.63
CA SER A 457 -17.86 12.41 -11.59
C SER A 457 -17.07 13.65 -11.16
N GLY A 458 -16.27 14.19 -12.06
CA GLY A 458 -15.45 15.40 -11.82
C GLY A 458 -13.98 15.14 -11.48
N PHE A 459 -13.53 13.85 -11.51
CA PHE A 459 -12.13 13.46 -11.32
C PHE A 459 -11.52 12.87 -12.59
#